data_831b45e756ec7a0df4fb11d91a025db1
#
_entry.id   831b45e756ec7a0df4fb11d91a025db1
#
_cell.length_a   1.000
_cell.length_b   1.000
_cell.length_c   1.000
_cell.angle_alpha   90.00
_cell.angle_beta   90.00
_cell.angle_gamma   90.00
#
_symmetry.space_group_name_H-M   'P 1'
#
loop_
_entity.id
_entity.type
_entity.pdbx_description
1 polymer ?
#
loop_
_entity_poly.entity_id
_entity_poly.type
_entity_poly.pdbx_seq_one_letter_code
_entity_poly.pdbx_strand_id
1 'polypeptide(L)'
;RSVYIDPNDIEGINILKGQAASALYGMRASNGVIVITTKSGKGVAKGKPTITFRSNLSFDVVSTLPELQNEFGQGSGGSYDPYSGHSWGPKIADLANDPTYGGNTDNAFTQKMGKRQGQYYVPQRAEAGLDPWATPKAYNNMKDFFDTGITWSNNVNVSQNLDKGNYSFSLGNSHQEGIIPTTGMDRYNAKMSAEVQLSPNWSTGFNGNFVTSKIKKQSTANSGVTATIYNAPVSYNMKGIPSHVEGDPYEQNTYRQAWIDDAYW
;
A
#
# COMPACT_ATOMS: atom_id res chain seq x y z
N ARG A 1 19.50 14.74 0.92
CA ARG A 1 19.42 13.43 1.62
C ARG A 1 18.37 13.56 2.72
N SER A 2 17.32 12.75 2.69
CA SER A 2 16.41 12.62 3.82
C SER A 2 17.09 11.74 4.88
N VAL A 3 17.17 12.22 6.11
CA VAL A 3 17.64 11.43 7.25
C VAL A 3 16.41 10.87 7.94
N TYR A 4 16.31 9.54 8.04
CA TYR A 4 15.27 8.91 8.83
C TYR A 4 15.67 8.88 10.29
N ILE A 5 14.78 9.32 11.15
CA ILE A 5 14.89 9.21 12.62
C ILE A 5 13.69 8.41 13.11
N ASP A 6 13.94 7.34 13.86
CA ASP A 6 12.84 6.59 14.49
C ASP A 6 12.12 7.50 15.50
N PRO A 7 10.81 7.69 15.41
CA PRO A 7 10.04 8.48 16.39
C PRO A 7 10.27 8.02 17.85
N ASN A 8 10.53 6.74 18.06
CA ASN A 8 10.83 6.21 19.38
C ASN A 8 12.16 6.66 19.96
N ASP A 9 13.09 7.14 19.10
CA ASP A 9 14.38 7.69 19.51
C ASP A 9 14.37 9.19 19.74
N ILE A 10 13.24 9.86 19.54
CA ILE A 10 13.07 11.29 19.78
C ILE A 10 12.88 11.53 21.29
N GLU A 11 13.66 12.46 21.83
CA GLU A 11 13.54 12.97 23.19
C GLU A 11 12.69 14.25 23.23
N GLY A 12 12.87 15.12 22.22
CA GLY A 12 12.13 16.37 22.13
C GLY A 12 12.12 16.98 20.74
N ILE A 13 11.10 17.79 20.49
CA ILE A 13 10.96 18.55 19.24
C ILE A 13 10.74 20.02 19.63
N ASN A 14 11.62 20.89 19.13
CA ASN A 14 11.49 22.34 19.30
C ASN A 14 11.26 22.99 17.93
N ILE A 15 10.22 23.82 17.86
CA ILE A 15 9.90 24.58 16.64
C ILE A 15 10.31 26.02 16.84
N LEU A 16 11.32 26.46 16.10
CA LEU A 16 11.76 27.86 16.07
C LEU A 16 11.09 28.55 14.88
N LYS A 17 10.40 29.65 15.14
CA LYS A 17 9.65 30.41 14.14
C LYS A 17 10.36 31.72 13.78
N GLY A 18 10.25 32.10 12.49
CA GLY A 18 10.63 33.43 12.00
C GLY A 18 12.07 33.86 12.31
N GLN A 19 12.22 35.07 12.85
CA GLN A 19 13.51 35.71 13.08
C GLN A 19 14.44 34.96 14.03
N ALA A 20 13.90 34.29 15.06
CA ALA A 20 14.68 33.50 16.01
C ALA A 20 15.38 32.33 15.31
N ALA A 21 14.70 31.70 14.37
CA ALA A 21 15.27 30.62 13.55
C ALA A 21 16.39 31.15 12.64
N SER A 22 16.17 32.28 11.98
CA SER A 22 17.15 32.92 11.10
C SER A 22 18.40 33.38 11.81
N ALA A 23 18.27 33.88 13.03
CA ALA A 23 19.41 34.32 13.86
C ALA A 23 20.35 33.17 14.23
N LEU A 24 19.80 31.96 14.47
CA LEU A 24 20.57 30.78 14.86
C LEU A 24 21.08 29.95 13.69
N TYR A 25 20.29 29.83 12.62
CA TYR A 25 20.53 28.90 11.51
C TYR A 25 20.70 29.59 10.15
N GLY A 26 20.71 30.93 10.12
CA GLY A 26 20.92 31.73 8.91
C GLY A 26 19.67 31.86 8.04
N MET A 27 19.82 32.45 6.86
CA MET A 27 18.71 32.78 5.95
C MET A 27 17.88 31.58 5.48
N ARG A 28 18.44 30.39 5.45
CA ARG A 28 17.70 29.16 5.09
C ARG A 28 16.60 28.82 6.11
N ALA A 29 16.66 29.39 7.29
CA ALA A 29 15.73 29.18 8.36
C ALA A 29 14.62 30.26 8.44
N SER A 30 14.51 31.15 7.45
CA SER A 30 13.53 32.26 7.44
C SER A 30 12.08 31.79 7.61
N ASN A 31 11.73 30.62 7.12
CA ASN A 31 10.40 30.00 7.27
C ASN A 31 10.26 29.15 8.55
N GLY A 32 11.27 29.13 9.42
CA GLY A 32 11.30 28.33 10.63
C GLY A 32 12.22 27.13 10.55
N VAL A 33 12.51 26.56 11.73
CA VAL A 33 13.35 25.35 11.91
C VAL A 33 12.68 24.41 12.90
N ILE A 34 12.69 23.12 12.58
CA ILE A 34 12.33 22.05 13.50
C ILE A 34 13.62 21.42 14.01
N VAL A 35 13.89 21.60 15.30
CA VAL A 35 15.04 21.01 15.99
C VAL A 35 14.60 19.72 16.66
N ILE A 36 15.12 18.59 16.19
CA ILE A 36 14.82 17.28 16.76
C ILE A 36 15.98 16.86 17.64
N THR A 37 15.71 16.72 18.94
CA THR A 37 16.66 16.17 19.92
C THR A 37 16.37 14.68 20.09
N THR A 38 17.39 13.87 19.93
CA THR A 38 17.25 12.42 20.09
C THR A 38 17.81 11.97 21.45
N LYS A 39 17.28 10.86 21.96
CA LYS A 39 17.70 10.28 23.23
C LYS A 39 19.20 10.06 23.29
N SER A 40 19.82 10.57 24.33
CA SER A 40 21.25 10.49 24.57
C SER A 40 21.62 9.79 25.89
N GLY A 41 20.63 9.48 26.72
CA GLY A 41 20.83 8.97 28.08
C GLY A 41 20.93 10.05 29.15
N LYS A 42 21.06 11.33 28.79
CA LYS A 42 21.08 12.45 29.76
C LYS A 42 19.76 12.62 30.52
N GLY A 43 18.65 12.29 29.87
CA GLY A 43 17.30 12.44 30.42
C GLY A 43 16.88 11.35 31.42
N VAL A 44 17.71 10.33 31.70
CA VAL A 44 17.37 9.26 32.63
C VAL A 44 18.04 9.45 33.97
N ALA A 45 17.48 8.80 35.02
CA ALA A 45 18.04 8.88 36.38
C ALA A 45 19.46 8.32 36.40
N LYS A 46 20.31 8.93 37.23
CA LYS A 46 21.70 8.51 37.36
C LYS A 46 21.81 7.10 38.00
N GLY A 47 22.83 6.39 37.58
CA GLY A 47 23.35 5.18 38.20
C GLY A 47 22.79 3.87 37.66
N LYS A 48 21.49 3.77 37.33
CA LYS A 48 20.90 2.54 36.83
C LYS A 48 20.54 2.65 35.35
N PRO A 49 20.77 1.59 34.52
CA PRO A 49 20.31 1.59 33.15
C PRO A 49 18.79 1.56 33.09
N THR A 50 18.23 2.35 32.21
CA THR A 50 16.81 2.35 31.88
C THR A 50 16.62 1.58 30.58
N ILE A 51 15.82 0.51 30.61
CA ILE A 51 15.46 -0.29 29.46
C ILE A 51 14.01 0.02 29.11
N THR A 52 13.76 0.42 27.89
CA THR A 52 12.42 0.68 27.37
C THR A 52 12.16 -0.21 26.17
N PHE A 53 11.09 -0.99 26.24
CA PHE A 53 10.56 -1.72 25.11
C PHE A 53 9.23 -1.10 24.68
N ARG A 54 9.06 -0.88 23.39
CA ARG A 54 7.82 -0.42 22.77
C ARG A 54 7.46 -1.33 21.64
N SER A 55 6.20 -1.75 21.62
CA SER A 55 5.60 -2.49 20.50
C SER A 55 4.33 -1.76 20.10
N ASN A 56 4.16 -1.52 18.81
CA ASN A 56 3.00 -0.85 18.25
C ASN A 56 2.47 -1.67 17.09
N LEU A 57 1.17 -1.93 17.12
CA LEU A 57 0.43 -2.61 16.05
C LEU A 57 -0.67 -1.66 15.56
N SER A 58 -0.72 -1.41 14.25
CA SER A 58 -1.77 -0.62 13.61
C SER A 58 -2.36 -1.34 12.42
N PHE A 59 -3.63 -1.05 12.15
CA PHE A 59 -4.38 -1.56 11.02
C PHE A 59 -4.86 -0.39 10.18
N ASP A 60 -4.60 -0.45 8.88
CA ASP A 60 -5.00 0.55 7.92
C ASP A 60 -6.09 -0.05 7.02
N VAL A 61 -7.23 0.63 6.92
CA VAL A 61 -8.33 0.22 6.05
C VAL A 61 -8.72 1.37 5.13
N VAL A 62 -9.21 1.04 3.95
CA VAL A 62 -9.74 2.05 3.04
C VAL A 62 -10.99 2.66 3.66
N SER A 63 -10.98 3.97 3.88
CA SER A 63 -12.07 4.70 4.53
C SER A 63 -13.14 5.13 3.54
N THR A 64 -12.75 5.53 2.33
CA THR A 64 -13.68 6.09 1.33
C THR A 64 -13.27 5.63 -0.06
N LEU A 65 -14.21 5.10 -0.77
CA LEU A 65 -14.10 4.74 -2.18
C LEU A 65 -15.13 5.57 -2.97
N PRO A 66 -14.86 5.91 -4.24
CA PRO A 66 -15.84 6.55 -5.07
C PRO A 66 -17.05 5.63 -5.31
N GLU A 67 -18.22 6.23 -5.38
CA GLU A 67 -19.43 5.52 -5.78
C GLU A 67 -19.39 5.27 -7.28
N LEU A 68 -19.49 4.01 -7.66
CA LEU A 68 -19.57 3.59 -9.05
C LEU A 68 -21.03 3.29 -9.42
N GLN A 69 -21.34 3.48 -10.71
CA GLN A 69 -22.61 3.02 -11.25
C GLN A 69 -22.71 1.48 -11.13
N ASN A 70 -23.91 0.96 -10.94
CA ASN A 70 -24.19 -0.47 -10.73
C ASN A 70 -25.34 -1.00 -11.60
N GLU A 71 -25.74 -0.24 -12.62
CA GLU A 71 -26.86 -0.58 -13.50
C GLU A 71 -26.39 -1.18 -14.83
N PHE A 72 -25.30 -0.67 -15.41
CA PHE A 72 -24.84 -1.05 -16.72
C PHE A 72 -23.57 -1.92 -16.66
N GLY A 73 -23.49 -2.93 -17.54
CA GLY A 73 -22.35 -3.80 -17.70
C GLY A 73 -21.28 -3.22 -18.61
N GLN A 74 -20.21 -3.99 -18.79
CA GLN A 74 -19.13 -3.69 -19.72
C GLN A 74 -19.65 -3.60 -21.15
N GLY A 75 -19.11 -2.63 -21.92
CA GLY A 75 -19.52 -2.40 -23.30
C GLY A 75 -19.80 -0.94 -23.60
N SER A 76 -20.37 -0.67 -24.77
CA SER A 76 -20.76 0.66 -25.20
C SER A 76 -22.04 0.65 -26.06
N GLY A 77 -22.75 1.78 -26.10
CA GLY A 77 -23.95 1.92 -26.92
C GLY A 77 -25.07 0.92 -26.57
N GLY A 78 -25.12 0.43 -25.33
CA GLY A 78 -26.11 -0.55 -24.89
C GLY A 78 -25.79 -2.00 -25.28
N SER A 79 -24.66 -2.27 -25.91
CA SER A 79 -24.21 -3.61 -26.33
C SER A 79 -23.08 -4.10 -25.43
N TYR A 80 -23.13 -5.37 -25.04
CA TYR A 80 -22.05 -6.00 -24.29
C TYR A 80 -20.84 -6.22 -25.19
N ASP A 81 -19.68 -5.75 -24.73
CA ASP A 81 -18.38 -5.99 -25.32
C ASP A 81 -17.38 -6.32 -24.22
N PRO A 82 -16.93 -7.58 -24.10
CA PRO A 82 -16.05 -8.04 -23.04
C PRO A 82 -14.65 -7.42 -23.07
N TYR A 83 -14.26 -6.78 -24.17
CA TYR A 83 -12.97 -6.11 -24.32
C TYR A 83 -13.06 -4.58 -24.30
N SER A 84 -14.23 -4.04 -24.01
CA SER A 84 -14.44 -2.60 -23.88
C SER A 84 -13.84 -2.06 -22.58
N GLY A 85 -13.21 -0.90 -22.65
CA GLY A 85 -12.83 -0.12 -21.48
C GLY A 85 -13.98 0.72 -20.90
N HIS A 86 -15.21 0.58 -21.40
CA HIS A 86 -16.36 1.35 -20.97
C HIS A 86 -17.40 0.48 -20.25
N SER A 87 -18.16 1.08 -19.36
CA SER A 87 -19.30 0.47 -18.65
C SER A 87 -20.61 1.13 -19.10
N TRP A 88 -20.82 1.17 -20.42
CA TRP A 88 -22.00 1.66 -21.12
C TRP A 88 -22.64 0.56 -22.00
N GLY A 89 -22.49 -0.68 -21.58
CA GLY A 89 -23.12 -1.84 -22.20
C GLY A 89 -24.61 -1.96 -21.84
N PRO A 90 -25.20 -3.13 -21.96
CA PRO A 90 -26.60 -3.36 -21.58
C PRO A 90 -26.76 -3.26 -20.05
N LYS A 91 -28.01 -3.20 -19.59
CA LYS A 91 -28.28 -3.37 -18.16
C LYS A 91 -27.72 -4.71 -17.69
N ILE A 92 -27.09 -4.71 -16.51
CA ILE A 92 -26.50 -5.93 -15.93
C ILE A 92 -27.55 -7.04 -15.84
N ALA A 93 -28.79 -6.70 -15.49
CA ALA A 93 -29.90 -7.67 -15.40
C ALA A 93 -30.22 -8.38 -16.74
N ASP A 94 -29.89 -7.75 -17.86
CA ASP A 94 -30.20 -8.27 -19.21
C ASP A 94 -29.07 -9.11 -19.80
N LEU A 95 -27.88 -9.13 -19.19
CA LEU A 95 -26.70 -9.84 -19.70
C LEU A 95 -26.93 -11.33 -19.95
N ALA A 96 -27.78 -12.00 -19.15
CA ALA A 96 -28.10 -13.39 -19.36
C ALA A 96 -28.89 -13.63 -20.66
N ASN A 97 -29.51 -12.59 -21.22
CA ASN A 97 -30.29 -12.61 -22.46
C ASN A 97 -29.52 -11.99 -23.63
N ASP A 98 -28.23 -11.66 -23.46
CA ASP A 98 -27.39 -11.16 -24.54
C ASP A 98 -27.36 -12.17 -25.71
N PRO A 99 -27.55 -11.74 -26.98
CA PRO A 99 -27.63 -12.65 -28.11
C PRO A 99 -26.35 -13.42 -28.36
N THR A 100 -25.20 -12.88 -28.01
CA THR A 100 -23.88 -13.50 -28.29
C THR A 100 -23.32 -14.22 -27.07
N TYR A 101 -23.49 -13.66 -25.85
CA TYR A 101 -22.84 -14.11 -24.61
C TYR A 101 -23.83 -14.60 -23.55
N GLY A 102 -25.12 -14.42 -23.74
CA GLY A 102 -26.13 -14.79 -22.75
C GLY A 102 -26.34 -16.29 -22.65
N GLY A 103 -26.40 -16.81 -21.42
CA GLY A 103 -26.63 -18.24 -21.17
C GLY A 103 -28.07 -18.69 -21.40
N ASN A 104 -29.02 -17.74 -21.53
CA ASN A 104 -30.40 -18.03 -21.86
C ASN A 104 -30.65 -18.16 -23.36
N THR A 105 -29.75 -17.65 -24.20
CA THR A 105 -29.91 -17.57 -25.66
C THR A 105 -29.24 -18.72 -26.37
N ASP A 106 -29.58 -18.93 -27.65
CA ASP A 106 -28.92 -19.89 -28.52
C ASP A 106 -27.77 -19.17 -29.27
N ASN A 107 -26.56 -19.37 -28.81
CA ASN A 107 -25.34 -18.76 -29.35
C ASN A 107 -24.20 -19.78 -29.41
N ALA A 108 -23.04 -19.38 -29.95
CA ALA A 108 -21.90 -20.28 -30.13
C ALA A 108 -21.40 -20.92 -28.83
N PHE A 109 -21.46 -20.18 -27.72
CA PHE A 109 -21.00 -20.67 -26.41
C PHE A 109 -22.01 -21.67 -25.83
N THR A 110 -23.30 -21.35 -25.85
CA THR A 110 -24.34 -22.27 -25.37
C THR A 110 -24.50 -23.52 -26.20
N GLN A 111 -24.23 -23.45 -27.52
CA GLN A 111 -24.17 -24.61 -28.39
C GLN A 111 -23.01 -25.55 -28.03
N LYS A 112 -21.85 -25.00 -27.70
CA LYS A 112 -20.65 -25.76 -27.32
C LYS A 112 -20.68 -26.31 -25.92
N MET A 113 -21.17 -25.54 -24.96
CA MET A 113 -21.04 -25.80 -23.51
C MET A 113 -22.38 -26.08 -22.80
N GLY A 114 -23.49 -26.00 -23.53
CA GLY A 114 -24.85 -26.06 -22.94
C GLY A 114 -25.34 -24.73 -22.42
N LYS A 115 -26.68 -24.61 -22.33
CA LYS A 115 -27.33 -23.41 -21.77
C LYS A 115 -27.02 -23.25 -20.30
N ARG A 116 -26.81 -22.01 -19.86
CA ARG A 116 -26.55 -21.61 -18.47
C ARG A 116 -27.56 -20.54 -18.05
N GLN A 117 -28.73 -21.00 -17.63
CA GLN A 117 -29.84 -20.13 -17.27
C GLN A 117 -29.45 -19.07 -16.22
N GLY A 118 -29.75 -17.81 -16.51
CA GLY A 118 -29.47 -16.69 -15.62
C GLY A 118 -27.99 -16.28 -15.55
N GLN A 119 -27.12 -16.84 -16.41
CA GLN A 119 -25.70 -16.50 -16.47
C GLN A 119 -25.32 -15.94 -17.84
N TYR A 120 -24.16 -15.35 -17.96
CA TYR A 120 -23.58 -14.89 -19.20
C TYR A 120 -22.09 -15.27 -19.29
N TYR A 121 -21.59 -15.39 -20.50
CA TYR A 121 -20.21 -15.82 -20.77
C TYR A 121 -19.24 -14.65 -20.68
N VAL A 122 -18.15 -14.82 -19.94
CA VAL A 122 -17.06 -13.86 -19.77
C VAL A 122 -15.79 -14.51 -20.33
N PRO A 123 -15.30 -14.09 -21.51
CA PRO A 123 -14.13 -14.69 -22.17
C PRO A 123 -12.89 -14.70 -21.29
N GLN A 124 -12.62 -13.63 -20.55
CA GLN A 124 -11.43 -13.50 -19.69
C GLN A 124 -11.37 -14.56 -18.59
N ARG A 125 -12.52 -15.03 -18.12
CA ARG A 125 -12.55 -16.14 -17.16
C ARG A 125 -12.18 -17.46 -17.83
N ALA A 126 -12.60 -17.66 -19.09
CA ALA A 126 -12.21 -18.82 -19.87
C ALA A 126 -10.71 -18.82 -20.20
N GLU A 127 -10.17 -17.67 -20.60
CA GLU A 127 -8.75 -17.46 -20.88
C GLU A 127 -7.87 -17.72 -19.64
N ALA A 128 -8.43 -17.47 -18.44
CA ALA A 128 -7.82 -17.75 -17.16
C ALA A 128 -8.01 -19.21 -16.67
N GLY A 129 -8.61 -20.10 -17.45
CA GLY A 129 -8.88 -21.48 -17.04
C GLY A 129 -10.00 -21.63 -15.98
N LEU A 130 -10.83 -20.61 -15.80
CA LEU A 130 -11.92 -20.60 -14.82
C LEU A 130 -13.26 -20.94 -15.50
N ASP A 131 -14.28 -21.23 -14.66
CA ASP A 131 -15.66 -21.30 -15.18
C ASP A 131 -16.04 -19.95 -15.82
N PRO A 132 -16.28 -19.90 -17.14
CA PRO A 132 -16.53 -18.65 -17.84
C PRO A 132 -17.90 -18.02 -17.53
N TRP A 133 -18.80 -18.77 -16.93
CA TRP A 133 -20.16 -18.32 -16.70
C TRP A 133 -20.28 -17.48 -15.42
N ALA A 134 -20.71 -16.23 -15.57
CA ALA A 134 -20.87 -15.28 -14.49
C ALA A 134 -22.35 -14.98 -14.23
N THR A 135 -22.69 -14.76 -12.98
CA THR A 135 -24.02 -14.26 -12.61
C THR A 135 -24.08 -12.75 -12.84
N PRO A 136 -25.06 -12.24 -13.62
CA PRO A 136 -25.20 -10.81 -13.86
C PRO A 136 -25.70 -10.09 -12.61
N LYS A 137 -24.77 -9.50 -11.87
CA LYS A 137 -25.01 -8.62 -10.73
C LYS A 137 -23.90 -7.60 -10.63
N ALA A 138 -24.12 -6.49 -9.95
CA ALA A 138 -23.08 -5.55 -9.65
C ALA A 138 -22.13 -6.10 -8.56
N TYR A 139 -20.84 -6.10 -8.84
CA TYR A 139 -19.76 -6.49 -7.93
C TYR A 139 -19.00 -5.25 -7.50
N ASN A 140 -18.57 -5.21 -6.26
CA ASN A 140 -17.74 -4.13 -5.76
C ASN A 140 -16.26 -4.53 -5.84
N ASN A 141 -15.75 -4.70 -7.08
CA ASN A 141 -14.38 -5.12 -7.35
C ASN A 141 -13.36 -4.19 -6.68
N MET A 142 -13.66 -2.89 -6.61
CA MET A 142 -12.80 -1.92 -5.96
C MET A 142 -12.66 -2.18 -4.46
N LYS A 143 -13.75 -2.50 -3.76
CA LYS A 143 -13.70 -2.84 -2.33
C LYS A 143 -12.97 -4.17 -2.10
N ASP A 144 -13.18 -5.14 -2.99
CA ASP A 144 -12.62 -6.48 -2.87
C ASP A 144 -11.12 -6.51 -3.24
N PHE A 145 -10.62 -5.47 -3.89
CA PHE A 145 -9.21 -5.31 -4.24
C PHE A 145 -8.33 -4.93 -3.06
N PHE A 146 -8.81 -4.04 -2.18
CA PHE A 146 -7.99 -3.54 -1.10
C PHE A 146 -7.94 -4.51 0.08
N ASP A 147 -6.74 -4.75 0.56
CA ASP A 147 -6.49 -5.51 1.79
C ASP A 147 -6.54 -4.60 3.03
N THR A 148 -6.56 -5.21 4.20
CA THR A 148 -6.27 -4.50 5.44
C THR A 148 -4.76 -4.40 5.59
N GLY A 149 -4.23 -3.19 5.57
CA GLY A 149 -2.82 -2.94 5.85
C GLY A 149 -2.51 -3.21 7.32
N ILE A 150 -1.35 -3.79 7.60
CA ILE A 150 -0.89 -4.10 8.96
C ILE A 150 0.50 -3.50 9.13
N THR A 151 0.68 -2.70 10.18
CA THR A 151 2.01 -2.23 10.56
C THR A 151 2.33 -2.70 11.96
N TRP A 152 3.41 -3.44 12.10
CA TRP A 152 3.94 -3.87 13.38
C TRP A 152 5.36 -3.35 13.56
N SER A 153 5.56 -2.54 14.59
CA SER A 153 6.86 -1.96 14.90
C SER A 153 7.26 -2.23 16.34
N ASN A 154 8.52 -2.56 16.53
CA ASN A 154 9.12 -2.80 17.83
C ASN A 154 10.36 -1.93 17.98
N ASN A 155 10.61 -1.44 19.18
CA ASN A 155 11.79 -0.68 19.51
C ASN A 155 12.25 -1.05 20.94
N VAL A 156 13.54 -1.32 21.07
CA VAL A 156 14.21 -1.50 22.36
C VAL A 156 15.23 -0.38 22.52
N ASN A 157 15.18 0.34 23.61
CA ASN A 157 16.16 1.35 23.97
C ASN A 157 16.75 1.05 25.34
N VAL A 158 18.08 1.07 25.42
CA VAL A 158 18.84 0.97 26.67
C VAL A 158 19.60 2.28 26.83
N SER A 159 19.39 2.97 27.92
CA SER A 159 20.02 4.26 28.21
C SER A 159 20.47 4.36 29.67
N GLN A 160 21.57 5.03 29.90
CA GLN A 160 22.09 5.26 31.25
C GLN A 160 22.78 6.61 31.33
N ASN A 161 22.58 7.26 32.46
CA ASN A 161 23.30 8.45 32.88
C ASN A 161 24.28 8.10 34.01
N LEU A 162 25.55 8.30 33.74
CA LEU A 162 26.68 8.04 34.65
C LEU A 162 27.21 9.35 35.20
N ASP A 163 28.06 9.29 36.21
CA ASP A 163 28.66 10.51 36.79
C ASP A 163 29.53 11.29 35.79
N LYS A 164 30.23 10.59 34.92
CA LYS A 164 31.16 11.18 33.92
C LYS A 164 30.73 10.93 32.46
N GLY A 165 29.48 10.63 32.22
CA GLY A 165 29.00 10.40 30.85
C GLY A 165 27.61 9.84 30.81
N ASN A 166 27.17 9.60 29.58
CA ASN A 166 25.86 9.00 29.30
C ASN A 166 25.93 8.20 28.02
N TYR A 167 25.02 7.25 27.90
CA TYR A 167 24.85 6.54 26.63
C TYR A 167 23.37 6.18 26.40
N SER A 168 23.03 6.01 25.14
CA SER A 168 21.76 5.45 24.68
C SER A 168 22.03 4.57 23.49
N PHE A 169 21.48 3.37 23.52
CA PHE A 169 21.49 2.42 22.41
C PHE A 169 20.08 2.00 22.10
N SER A 170 19.68 2.05 20.82
CA SER A 170 18.34 1.71 20.36
C SER A 170 18.40 0.79 19.17
N LEU A 171 17.55 -0.22 19.19
CA LEU A 171 17.28 -1.10 18.04
C LEU A 171 15.78 -1.08 17.76
N GLY A 172 15.44 -0.93 16.49
CA GLY A 172 14.06 -0.94 16.05
C GLY A 172 13.87 -1.75 14.78
N ASN A 173 12.68 -2.33 14.64
CA ASN A 173 12.20 -2.87 13.39
C ASN A 173 10.76 -2.43 13.14
N SER A 174 10.38 -2.30 11.88
CA SER A 174 9.02 -2.07 11.44
C SER A 174 8.75 -2.90 10.22
N HIS A 175 7.69 -3.69 10.28
CA HIS A 175 7.13 -4.46 9.17
C HIS A 175 5.77 -3.87 8.83
N GLN A 176 5.57 -3.51 7.57
CA GLN A 176 4.33 -2.93 7.07
C GLN A 176 3.86 -3.71 5.86
N GLU A 177 2.64 -4.17 5.89
CA GLU A 177 1.86 -4.62 4.74
C GLU A 177 0.91 -3.49 4.34
N GLY A 178 0.92 -3.12 3.06
CA GLY A 178 0.08 -2.03 2.55
C GLY A 178 -1.36 -2.46 2.29
N ILE A 179 -2.26 -1.48 2.14
CA ILE A 179 -3.65 -1.73 1.73
C ILE A 179 -3.78 -2.17 0.27
N ILE A 180 -2.76 -1.91 -0.56
CA ILE A 180 -2.70 -2.42 -1.94
C ILE A 180 -1.97 -3.76 -1.89
N PRO A 181 -2.53 -4.82 -2.46
CA PRO A 181 -1.91 -6.15 -2.47
C PRO A 181 -0.45 -6.12 -2.90
N THR A 182 0.39 -6.97 -2.30
CA THR A 182 1.83 -7.11 -2.58
C THR A 182 2.71 -5.90 -2.27
N THR A 183 2.16 -4.79 -1.75
CA THR A 183 2.94 -3.65 -1.29
C THR A 183 3.34 -3.78 0.17
N GLY A 184 4.50 -3.22 0.51
CA GLY A 184 4.94 -3.28 1.91
C GLY A 184 6.31 -2.67 2.14
N MET A 185 6.73 -2.68 3.39
CA MET A 185 8.03 -2.17 3.80
C MET A 185 8.56 -2.94 5.00
N ASP A 186 9.82 -3.36 4.90
CA ASP A 186 10.61 -3.81 6.04
C ASP A 186 11.66 -2.74 6.35
N ARG A 187 11.74 -2.32 7.60
CA ARG A 187 12.73 -1.35 8.06
C ARG A 187 13.40 -1.84 9.34
N TYR A 188 14.70 -1.67 9.38
CA TYR A 188 15.52 -1.91 10.57
C TYR A 188 16.35 -0.66 10.84
N ASN A 189 16.44 -0.28 12.10
CA ASN A 189 17.22 0.85 12.56
C ASN A 189 18.02 0.48 13.79
N ALA A 190 19.24 1.02 13.87
CA ALA A 190 20.10 0.95 15.02
C ALA A 190 20.69 2.33 15.28
N LYS A 191 20.61 2.79 16.52
CA LYS A 191 21.15 4.08 16.91
C LYS A 191 21.98 3.93 18.18
N MET A 192 23.11 4.63 18.21
CA MET A 192 23.96 4.74 19.37
C MET A 192 24.32 6.19 19.58
N SER A 193 24.23 6.64 20.82
CA SER A 193 24.72 7.94 21.29
C SER A 193 25.50 7.71 22.59
N ALA A 194 26.67 8.26 22.68
CA ALA A 194 27.46 8.20 23.91
C ALA A 194 28.24 9.51 24.07
N GLU A 195 28.40 9.96 25.31
CA GLU A 195 29.20 11.12 25.68
C GLU A 195 29.95 10.81 26.97
N VAL A 196 31.21 11.14 26.99
CA VAL A 196 32.11 10.93 28.17
C VAL A 196 32.85 12.21 28.48
N GLN A 197 32.91 12.57 29.71
CA GLN A 197 33.71 13.67 30.26
C GLN A 197 35.10 13.14 30.65
N LEU A 198 36.10 13.48 29.84
CA LEU A 198 37.47 13.02 30.02
C LEU A 198 38.20 13.81 31.16
N SER A 199 37.86 15.09 31.27
CA SER A 199 38.38 15.97 32.31
C SER A 199 37.35 17.08 32.60
N PRO A 200 37.56 17.94 33.61
CA PRO A 200 36.62 19.04 33.88
C PRO A 200 36.34 19.95 32.69
N ASN A 201 37.32 20.06 31.78
CA ASN A 201 37.24 20.96 30.60
C ASN A 201 37.14 20.24 29.28
N TRP A 202 37.09 18.89 29.26
CA TRP A 202 37.11 18.11 28.03
C TRP A 202 36.04 17.02 28.05
N SER A 203 35.15 17.04 27.05
CA SER A 203 34.22 15.97 26.78
C SER A 203 34.37 15.47 25.34
N THR A 204 34.06 14.21 25.11
CA THR A 204 34.01 13.61 23.79
C THR A 204 32.72 12.85 23.63
N GLY A 205 32.20 12.77 22.42
CA GLY A 205 30.95 12.06 22.14
C GLY A 205 30.93 11.39 20.79
N PHE A 206 30.11 10.38 20.69
CA PHE A 206 29.82 9.64 19.48
C PHE A 206 28.30 9.59 19.27
N ASN A 207 27.88 9.79 18.03
CA ASN A 207 26.48 9.61 17.62
C ASN A 207 26.46 8.92 16.25
N GLY A 208 25.89 7.72 16.20
CA GLY A 208 25.74 6.92 15.00
C GLY A 208 24.29 6.50 14.80
N ASN A 209 23.82 6.57 13.58
CA ASN A 209 22.49 6.10 13.18
C ASN A 209 22.63 5.27 11.90
N PHE A 210 22.11 4.06 11.95
CA PHE A 210 22.04 3.14 10.81
C PHE A 210 20.57 2.81 10.52
N VAL A 211 20.18 2.91 9.25
CA VAL A 211 18.83 2.55 8.82
C VAL A 211 18.91 1.81 7.50
N THR A 212 18.22 0.69 7.42
CA THR A 212 17.98 -0.01 6.16
C THR A 212 16.50 -0.23 5.95
N SER A 213 16.04 -0.08 4.71
CA SER A 213 14.62 -0.27 4.35
C SER A 213 14.53 -0.99 3.02
N LYS A 214 13.67 -2.01 2.99
CA LYS A 214 13.25 -2.70 1.77
C LYS A 214 11.80 -2.36 1.53
N ILE A 215 11.51 -1.73 0.39
CA ILE A 215 10.16 -1.26 0.07
C ILE A 215 9.69 -1.96 -1.20
N LYS A 216 8.53 -2.58 -1.14
CA LYS A 216 7.80 -3.12 -2.29
C LYS A 216 6.74 -2.08 -2.68
N LYS A 217 6.83 -1.58 -3.89
CA LYS A 217 5.89 -0.58 -4.43
C LYS A 217 5.20 -1.13 -5.66
N GLN A 218 3.96 -0.74 -5.84
CA GLN A 218 3.27 -0.88 -7.12
C GLN A 218 3.62 0.30 -8.04
N SER A 219 3.44 0.09 -9.34
CA SER A 219 3.50 1.17 -10.31
C SER A 219 2.41 2.20 -10.00
N THR A 220 2.75 3.46 -10.13
CA THR A 220 1.82 4.59 -9.97
C THR A 220 1.54 5.21 -11.33
N ALA A 221 0.54 6.08 -11.42
CA ALA A 221 0.03 6.70 -12.63
C ALA A 221 -1.00 5.84 -13.40
N ASN A 222 -1.30 6.22 -14.65
CA ASN A 222 -2.41 5.65 -15.42
C ASN A 222 -2.29 4.16 -15.73
N SER A 223 -1.08 3.60 -15.70
CA SER A 223 -0.82 2.15 -15.84
C SER A 223 -0.66 1.42 -14.50
N GLY A 224 -0.95 2.09 -13.39
CA GLY A 224 -0.87 1.47 -12.08
C GLY A 224 -2.12 0.64 -11.75
N VAL A 225 -1.96 -0.39 -10.93
CA VAL A 225 -3.04 -1.29 -10.54
C VAL A 225 -4.27 -0.56 -9.95
N THR A 226 -4.07 0.58 -9.28
CA THR A 226 -5.19 1.40 -8.78
C THR A 226 -6.00 2.03 -9.89
N ALA A 227 -5.37 2.49 -10.97
CA ALA A 227 -6.08 3.00 -12.13
C ALA A 227 -6.85 1.88 -12.85
N THR A 228 -6.25 0.70 -12.94
CA THR A 228 -6.88 -0.51 -13.46
C THR A 228 -8.17 -0.83 -12.71
N ILE A 229 -8.14 -0.87 -11.38
CA ILE A 229 -9.33 -1.20 -10.58
C ILE A 229 -10.43 -0.13 -10.65
N TYR A 230 -10.08 1.15 -10.84
CA TYR A 230 -11.05 2.22 -11.04
C TYR A 230 -11.82 2.09 -12.36
N ASN A 231 -11.17 1.55 -13.39
CA ASN A 231 -11.77 1.34 -14.71
C ASN A 231 -12.40 -0.05 -14.87
N ALA A 232 -12.27 -0.91 -13.87
CA ALA A 232 -12.75 -2.28 -13.92
C ALA A 232 -14.27 -2.37 -14.09
N PRO A 233 -14.78 -3.29 -14.91
CA PRO A 233 -16.20 -3.51 -15.05
C PRO A 233 -16.80 -4.03 -13.75
N VAL A 234 -18.03 -3.60 -13.46
CA VAL A 234 -18.76 -4.03 -12.26
C VAL A 234 -19.64 -5.27 -12.49
N SER A 235 -19.76 -5.73 -13.73
CA SER A 235 -20.72 -6.76 -14.10
C SER A 235 -20.28 -8.20 -13.79
N TYR A 236 -19.02 -8.44 -13.42
CA TYR A 236 -18.55 -9.75 -12.97
C TYR A 236 -17.48 -9.61 -11.87
N ASN A 237 -17.27 -10.70 -11.12
CA ASN A 237 -16.26 -10.74 -10.06
C ASN A 237 -14.86 -10.90 -10.68
N MET A 238 -14.00 -9.94 -10.43
CA MET A 238 -12.62 -9.96 -10.91
C MET A 238 -11.63 -10.60 -9.91
N LYS A 239 -12.03 -10.77 -8.65
CA LYS A 239 -11.19 -11.37 -7.63
C LYS A 239 -10.87 -12.83 -7.95
N GLY A 240 -9.57 -13.16 -7.92
CA GLY A 240 -9.09 -14.51 -8.17
C GLY A 240 -8.94 -14.88 -9.65
N ILE A 241 -9.06 -13.91 -10.56
CA ILE A 241 -8.69 -14.11 -11.96
C ILE A 241 -7.17 -13.94 -12.08
N PRO A 242 -6.45 -14.96 -12.58
CA PRO A 242 -5.00 -14.88 -12.77
C PRO A 242 -4.60 -13.75 -13.73
N SER A 243 -3.42 -13.16 -13.50
CA SER A 243 -2.86 -12.12 -14.38
C SER A 243 -2.34 -12.66 -15.73
N HIS A 244 -2.28 -13.98 -15.89
CA HIS A 244 -1.77 -14.64 -17.10
C HIS A 244 -2.84 -15.57 -17.68
N VAL A 245 -2.80 -15.77 -18.99
CA VAL A 245 -3.60 -16.78 -19.69
C VAL A 245 -3.18 -18.17 -19.23
N GLU A 246 -4.14 -19.10 -19.12
CA GLU A 246 -3.86 -20.46 -18.70
C GLU A 246 -2.86 -21.13 -19.66
N GLY A 247 -1.76 -21.66 -19.09
CA GLY A 247 -0.72 -22.36 -19.83
C GLY A 247 0.29 -21.47 -20.56
N ASP A 248 0.13 -20.15 -20.57
CA ASP A 248 1.10 -19.22 -21.14
C ASP A 248 1.52 -18.12 -20.13
N PRO A 249 2.71 -18.24 -19.49
CA PRO A 249 3.18 -17.24 -18.53
C PRO A 249 3.64 -15.93 -19.20
N TYR A 250 3.69 -15.86 -20.52
CA TYR A 250 4.10 -14.68 -21.29
C TYR A 250 2.90 -13.93 -21.88
N GLU A 251 1.70 -14.49 -21.82
CA GLU A 251 0.47 -13.85 -22.27
C GLU A 251 -0.32 -13.31 -21.09
N GLN A 252 -0.48 -11.99 -21.06
CA GLN A 252 -1.19 -11.28 -19.99
C GLN A 252 -2.70 -11.44 -20.16
N ASN A 253 -3.36 -11.83 -19.09
CA ASN A 253 -4.83 -11.82 -19.03
C ASN A 253 -5.32 -10.42 -18.69
N THR A 254 -6.18 -9.83 -19.52
CA THR A 254 -6.68 -8.46 -19.38
C THR A 254 -8.19 -8.42 -19.44
N TYR A 255 -8.81 -7.46 -18.77
CA TYR A 255 -10.27 -7.29 -18.80
C TYR A 255 -10.75 -6.35 -19.92
N ARG A 256 -9.82 -5.79 -20.70
CA ARG A 256 -10.11 -4.97 -21.87
C ARG A 256 -9.04 -5.15 -22.94
N GLN A 257 -8.91 -4.23 -23.87
CA GLN A 257 -8.01 -4.34 -25.02
C GLN A 257 -6.56 -4.66 -24.60
N ALA A 258 -5.97 -5.70 -25.17
CA ALA A 258 -4.67 -6.25 -24.78
C ALA A 258 -3.49 -5.26 -24.87
N TRP A 259 -3.60 -4.18 -25.65
CA TRP A 259 -2.57 -3.16 -25.81
C TRP A 259 -2.54 -2.12 -24.66
N ILE A 260 -3.44 -2.19 -23.69
CA ILE A 260 -3.56 -1.26 -22.54
C ILE A 260 -3.11 -1.94 -21.26
N ASP A 261 -2.20 -2.81 -21.19
CA ASP A 261 -1.57 -3.40 -19.99
C ASP A 261 -2.44 -3.44 -18.70
N ASP A 262 -3.75 -3.69 -18.83
CA ASP A 262 -4.70 -3.71 -17.72
C ASP A 262 -4.89 -5.14 -17.21
N ALA A 263 -3.83 -5.71 -16.64
CA ALA A 263 -3.89 -7.04 -16.06
C ALA A 263 -4.75 -7.13 -14.80
N TYR A 264 -5.26 -8.33 -14.55
CA TYR A 264 -5.80 -8.69 -13.25
C TYR A 264 -4.69 -8.72 -12.18
N TRP A 265 -5.08 -8.65 -10.90
CA TRP A 265 -4.16 -8.63 -9.76
C TRP A 265 -4.24 -9.91 -8.91
#